data_b086033e987211299204b104f46cb49f
#
_entry.id   b086033e987211299204b104f46cb49f
#
_cell.length_a   1.000
_cell.length_b   1.000
_cell.length_c   1.000
_cell.angle_alpha   90.00
_cell.angle_beta   90.00
_cell.angle_gamma   90.00
#
_symmetry.space_group_name_H-M   'P 1'
#
loop_
_entity.id
_entity.type
_entity.pdbx_description
1 polymer ?
#
loop_
_entity_poly.entity_id
_entity_poly.type
_entity_poly.pdbx_seq_one_letter_code
_entity_poly.pdbx_strand_id
1 'polypeptide(L)' 'MGLSVISFEPLWKTMKMRGISQYKLLKDYHFSAGQLNRLRNNHNVNTYTLDHLCKILDCKIEDVAVYLEEETSDTEK' A
#
# COMPACT_ATOMS: atom_id res chain seq x y z
N MET A 1 -8.54 20.53 -11.99
CA MET A 1 -8.53 19.14 -12.32
C MET A 1 -8.13 18.29 -11.12
N GLY A 2 -8.93 17.34 -10.78
CA GLY A 2 -8.65 16.49 -9.67
C GLY A 2 -7.68 15.38 -10.03
N LEU A 3 -6.86 14.99 -9.09
CA LEU A 3 -5.95 13.88 -9.26
C LEU A 3 -6.43 12.74 -8.36
N SER A 4 -6.48 11.56 -8.93
CA SER A 4 -6.86 10.36 -8.19
C SER A 4 -5.65 9.47 -8.09
N VAL A 5 -5.45 8.90 -6.92
CA VAL A 5 -4.28 8.08 -6.71
C VAL A 5 -4.58 6.98 -5.70
N ILE A 6 -3.96 5.84 -5.92
CA ILE A 6 -3.99 4.77 -4.93
C ILE A 6 -2.86 5.05 -3.96
N SER A 7 -3.18 5.14 -2.69
CA SER A 7 -2.19 5.39 -1.65
C SER A 7 -2.00 4.13 -0.82
N PHE A 8 -0.75 3.84 -0.50
CA PHE A 8 -0.44 2.70 0.36
C PHE A 8 -0.14 3.13 1.78
N GLU A 9 -0.62 4.31 2.14
CA GLU A 9 -0.46 4.82 3.49
C GLU A 9 -0.97 3.85 4.55
N PRO A 10 -2.15 3.23 4.37
CA PRO A 10 -2.64 2.28 5.38
C PRO A 10 -1.69 1.12 5.62
N LEU A 11 -0.95 0.71 4.59
CA LEU A 11 0.00 -0.39 4.71
C LEU A 11 1.01 -0.15 5.83
N TRP A 12 1.56 1.06 5.89
CA TRP A 12 2.59 1.37 6.88
C TRP A 12 2.04 1.31 8.30
N LYS A 13 0.81 1.76 8.48
CA LYS A 13 0.16 1.69 9.78
C LYS A 13 -0.11 0.25 10.18
N THR A 14 -0.59 -0.54 9.23
CA THR A 14 -0.90 -1.95 9.49
C THR A 14 0.36 -2.72 9.83
N MET A 15 1.45 -2.47 9.10
CA MET A 15 2.72 -3.11 9.38
C MET A 15 3.19 -2.80 10.80
N LYS A 16 3.05 -1.53 11.18
CA LYS A 16 3.45 -1.12 12.53
C LYS A 16 2.61 -1.82 13.59
N MET A 17 1.31 -1.92 13.34
CA MET A 17 0.41 -2.60 14.27
C MET A 17 0.72 -4.07 14.40
N ARG A 18 1.18 -4.69 13.32
CA ARG A 18 1.51 -6.12 13.33
C ARG A 18 2.95 -6.38 13.75
N GLY A 19 3.74 -5.33 13.98
CA GLY A 19 5.13 -5.48 14.39
C GLY A 19 6.02 -6.00 13.28
N ILE A 20 5.68 -5.70 12.03
CA ILE A 20 6.46 -6.15 10.88
C ILE A 20 7.07 -4.93 10.21
N SER A 21 8.40 -4.83 10.29
CA SER A 21 9.12 -3.73 9.67
C SER A 21 9.36 -4.02 8.19
N GLN A 22 9.76 -3.00 7.44
CA GLN A 22 10.11 -3.20 6.03
C GLN A 22 11.29 -4.17 5.91
N TYR A 23 12.24 -4.07 6.81
CA TYR A 23 13.39 -4.98 6.83
C TYR A 23 12.94 -6.42 7.04
N LYS A 24 12.02 -6.62 7.98
CA LYS A 24 11.51 -7.96 8.26
C LYS A 24 10.75 -8.51 7.05
N LEU A 25 10.03 -7.64 6.37
CA LEU A 25 9.29 -8.02 5.17
C LEU A 25 10.24 -8.58 4.12
N LEU A 26 11.37 -7.91 3.93
CA LEU A 26 12.36 -8.35 2.95
C LEU A 26 13.09 -9.63 3.39
N LYS A 27 13.45 -9.68 4.65
CA LYS A 27 14.28 -10.78 5.15
C LYS A 27 13.49 -12.05 5.44
N ASP A 28 12.41 -11.90 6.21
CA ASP A 28 11.67 -13.06 6.68
C ASP A 28 10.63 -13.57 5.70
N TYR A 29 10.07 -12.66 4.92
CA TYR A 29 9.00 -13.01 3.99
C TYR A 29 9.48 -12.99 2.54
N HIS A 30 10.73 -12.65 2.32
CA HIS A 30 11.34 -12.60 0.99
C HIS A 30 10.55 -11.72 0.02
N PHE A 31 10.03 -10.64 0.55
CA PHE A 31 9.27 -9.70 -0.27
C PHE A 31 10.22 -8.96 -1.21
N SER A 32 9.76 -8.66 -2.41
CA SER A 32 10.59 -7.99 -3.40
C SER A 32 10.93 -6.57 -2.99
N ALA A 33 12.23 -6.24 -3.01
CA ALA A 33 12.66 -4.88 -2.71
C ALA A 33 12.13 -3.89 -3.74
N GLY A 34 12.04 -4.32 -5.00
CA GLY A 34 11.49 -3.46 -6.04
C GLY A 34 10.03 -3.14 -5.80
N GLN A 35 9.26 -4.14 -5.39
CA GLN A 35 7.86 -3.92 -5.10
C GLN A 35 7.69 -3.02 -3.87
N LEU A 36 8.53 -3.21 -2.88
CA LEU A 36 8.48 -2.37 -1.68
C LEU A 36 8.75 -0.92 -2.03
N ASN A 37 9.69 -0.69 -2.93
CA ASN A 37 10.01 0.67 -3.37
C ASN A 37 8.82 1.29 -4.11
N ARG A 38 8.14 0.50 -4.92
CA ARG A 38 6.93 0.98 -5.61
C ARG A 38 5.86 1.37 -4.60
N LEU A 39 5.68 0.55 -3.57
CA LEU A 39 4.70 0.83 -2.54
C LEU A 39 5.03 2.14 -1.81
N ARG A 40 6.31 2.37 -1.52
CA ARG A 40 6.71 3.60 -0.84
C ARG A 40 6.42 4.85 -1.68
N ASN A 41 6.44 4.72 -2.98
CA ASN A 41 6.22 5.84 -3.88
C ASN A 41 4.82 5.85 -4.48
N ASN A 42 3.95 5.02 -3.97
CA ASN A 42 2.57 4.89 -4.45
C ASN A 42 2.50 4.61 -5.95
N HIS A 43 3.46 3.83 -6.44
CA HIS A 43 3.45 3.39 -7.83
C HIS A 43 2.57 2.16 -7.97
N ASN A 44 2.17 1.89 -9.20
CA ASN A 44 1.32 0.74 -9.46
C ASN A 44 2.01 -0.57 -9.12
N VAL A 45 1.26 -1.46 -8.50
CA VAL A 45 1.69 -2.83 -8.27
C VAL A 45 0.54 -3.71 -8.71
N ASN A 46 0.82 -4.97 -8.99
CA ASN A 46 -0.26 -5.85 -9.40
C ASN A 46 -0.98 -6.43 -8.18
N THR A 47 -2.13 -7.02 -8.44
CA THR A 47 -2.95 -7.52 -7.33
C THR A 47 -2.31 -8.69 -6.60
N TYR A 48 -1.40 -9.40 -7.27
CA TYR A 48 -0.67 -10.46 -6.60
C TYR A 48 0.14 -9.91 -5.42
N THR A 49 0.77 -8.75 -5.63
CA THR A 49 1.54 -8.10 -4.57
C THR A 49 0.64 -7.74 -3.40
N LEU A 50 -0.56 -7.23 -3.70
CA LEU A 50 -1.51 -6.86 -2.67
C LEU A 50 -2.01 -8.08 -1.92
N ASP A 51 -2.30 -9.15 -2.66
CA ASP A 51 -2.72 -10.41 -2.08
C ASP A 51 -1.66 -10.94 -1.11
N HIS A 52 -0.41 -10.88 -1.54
CA HIS A 52 0.71 -11.35 -0.73
C HIS A 52 0.81 -10.57 0.58
N LEU A 53 0.67 -9.25 0.49
CA LEU A 53 0.72 -8.40 1.67
C LEU A 53 -0.42 -8.70 2.64
N CYS A 54 -1.61 -8.90 2.11
CA CYS A 54 -2.75 -9.22 2.95
C CYS A 54 -2.54 -10.53 3.70
N LYS A 55 -1.92 -11.50 3.05
CA LYS A 55 -1.64 -12.78 3.68
C LYS A 55 -0.57 -12.65 4.76
N ILE A 56 0.49 -11.90 4.46
CA ILE A 56 1.58 -11.72 5.42
C ILE A 56 1.07 -11.00 6.66
N LEU A 57 0.27 -9.95 6.46
CA LEU A 57 -0.18 -9.11 7.55
C LEU A 57 -1.50 -9.57 8.16
N ASP A 58 -2.12 -10.58 7.56
CA ASP A 58 -3.42 -11.09 8.00
C ASP A 58 -4.39 -9.92 8.13
N CYS A 59 -4.60 -9.23 7.02
CA CYS A 59 -5.43 -8.04 7.00
C CYS A 59 -6.24 -7.98 5.72
N LYS A 60 -7.08 -6.97 5.63
CA LYS A 60 -7.92 -6.75 4.46
C LYS A 60 -7.25 -5.81 3.49
N ILE A 61 -7.75 -5.77 2.26
CA ILE A 61 -7.17 -4.90 1.24
C ILE A 61 -7.24 -3.42 1.66
N GLU A 62 -8.28 -3.01 2.33
CA GLU A 62 -8.39 -1.63 2.77
C GLU A 62 -7.39 -1.27 3.86
N ASP A 63 -6.75 -2.27 4.45
CA ASP A 63 -5.67 -2.04 5.41
C ASP A 63 -4.33 -1.88 4.73
N VAL A 64 -4.29 -2.03 3.42
CA VAL A 64 -3.07 -1.92 2.62
C VAL A 64 -3.13 -0.71 1.70
N ALA A 65 -4.27 -0.48 1.07
CA ALA A 65 -4.38 0.57 0.05
C ALA A 65 -5.71 1.28 0.16
N VAL A 66 -5.69 2.53 -0.26
CA VAL A 66 -6.90 3.34 -0.27
C VAL A 66 -6.86 4.22 -1.51
N TYR A 67 -8.03 4.48 -2.05
CA TYR A 67 -8.17 5.36 -3.19
C TYR A 67 -8.38 6.77 -2.69
N LEU A 68 -7.49 7.67 -3.07
CA LEU A 68 -7.59 9.07 -2.69
C LEU A 68 -7.94 9.89 -3.92
N GLU A 69 -8.90 10.75 -3.75
CA GLU A 69 -9.26 11.67 -4.80
C GLU A 69 -8.93 13.06 -4.32
N GLU A 70 -8.06 13.72 -5.04
CA GLU A 70 -7.65 15.05 -4.62
C GLU A 70 -8.81 16.02 -4.78
N GLU A 71 -9.06 16.79 -3.75
CA GLU A 71 -10.13 17.77 -3.75
C GLU A 71 -9.80 18.90 -4.70
N THR A 72 -10.70 19.17 -5.66
CA THR A 72 -10.51 20.33 -6.54
C THR A 72 -11.78 21.09 -6.55
N SER A 73 -12.38 21.36 -5.82
CA SER A 73 -13.55 22.17 -5.86
C SER A 73 -14.24 22.13 -7.19
N ASP A 74 -14.47 21.87 -7.79
CA ASP A 74 -15.02 21.78 -8.70
C ASP A 74 -15.47 20.93 -9.25
N THR A 75 -15.49 20.59 -9.05
CA THR A 75 -15.76 19.91 -9.36
C THR A 75 -16.41 19.49 -9.92
N GLU A 76 -16.72 19.55 -10.25
CA GLU A 76 -17.24 19.25 -10.63
C GLU A 76 -17.54 18.60 -11.05
N LYS A 77 -17.90 18.36 -11.14
CA LYS A 77 -18.17 17.73 -11.40
C LYS A 77 -18.83 17.64 -11.74
#